data_e6f516176e4e536066190e27cfbbbc28
#
_entry.id   e6f516176e4e536066190e27cfbbbc28
#
_cell.length_a   1.000
_cell.length_b   1.000
_cell.length_c   1.000
_cell.angle_alpha   90.00
_cell.angle_beta   90.00
_cell.angle_gamma   90.00
#
_symmetry.space_group_name_H-M   'P 1'
#
loop_
_entity.id
_entity.type
_entity.pdbx_description
1 polymer ?
#
loop_
_entity_poly.entity_id
_entity_poly.type
_entity_poly.pdbx_seq_one_letter_code
_entity_poly.pdbx_strand_id
1 'polypeptide(L)'
;EQFKNSDAVVISFAEHNASYTSAFKNIFDWISRIDKNIWHNKPMFLLATSTGGNGAVIVLEAAFSRISRRNTNHISTFSLPNFNENFSDSMGITNHKLKSSFELKLDEFISKI
;
A
#
# COMPACT_ATOMS: atom_id res chain seq x y z
N GLU A 1 -12.89 5.98 -12.84
CA GLU A 1 -12.40 5.86 -14.22
C GLU A 1 -10.89 5.68 -14.29
N GLN A 2 -10.11 6.41 -13.48
CA GLN A 2 -8.65 6.26 -13.43
C GLN A 2 -8.21 4.83 -13.08
N PHE A 3 -8.82 4.21 -12.08
CA PHE A 3 -8.51 2.81 -11.72
C PHE A 3 -8.87 1.84 -12.84
N LYS A 4 -9.99 2.08 -13.51
CA LYS A 4 -10.42 1.24 -14.62
C LYS A 4 -9.42 1.26 -15.77
N ASN A 5 -8.83 2.41 -16.04
CA ASN A 5 -7.93 2.62 -17.18
C ASN A 5 -6.46 2.37 -16.86
N SER A 6 -6.12 2.10 -15.59
CA SER A 6 -4.75 1.75 -15.19
C SER A 6 -4.50 0.25 -15.34
N ASP A 7 -3.22 -0.14 -15.43
CA ASP A 7 -2.81 -1.55 -15.48
C ASP A 7 -2.58 -2.12 -14.08
N ALA A 8 -2.27 -1.28 -13.12
CA ALA A 8 -2.00 -1.63 -11.74
C ALA A 8 -2.21 -0.43 -10.83
N VAL A 9 -2.26 -0.66 -9.51
CA VAL A 9 -2.49 0.40 -8.52
C VAL A 9 -1.46 0.29 -7.40
N VAL A 10 -0.83 1.42 -7.07
CA VAL A 10 0.06 1.54 -5.91
C VAL A 10 -0.55 2.57 -4.96
N ILE A 11 -0.67 2.20 -3.69
CA ILE A 11 -1.16 3.10 -2.65
C ILE A 11 -0.18 3.12 -1.49
N SER A 12 0.29 4.32 -1.14
CA SER A 12 1.04 4.55 0.09
C SER A 12 0.10 5.11 1.15
N PHE A 13 -0.12 4.33 2.21
CA PHE A 13 -1.03 4.70 3.29
C PHE A 13 -0.31 5.48 4.37
N ALA A 14 -0.94 6.55 4.85
CA ALA A 14 -0.57 7.17 6.11
C ALA A 14 -1.45 6.58 7.22
N GLU A 15 -0.88 6.43 8.42
CA GLU A 15 -1.61 5.94 9.59
C GLU A 15 -1.83 7.08 10.56
N HIS A 16 -3.10 7.32 10.90
CA HIS A 16 -3.49 8.27 11.93
C HIS A 16 -4.29 7.53 13.00
N ASN A 17 -3.78 7.55 14.24
CA ASN A 17 -4.43 6.87 15.36
C ASN A 17 -4.72 5.39 15.06
N ALA A 18 -3.72 4.69 14.54
CA ALA A 18 -3.78 3.27 14.20
C ALA A 18 -4.87 2.92 13.17
N SER A 19 -5.18 3.83 12.26
CA SER A 19 -6.23 3.62 11.26
C SER A 19 -5.93 4.40 9.98
N TYR A 20 -6.86 4.33 9.01
CA TYR A 20 -6.82 5.17 7.81
C TYR A 20 -6.85 6.64 8.18
N THR A 21 -6.25 7.47 7.30
CA THR A 21 -6.51 8.91 7.38
C THR A 21 -7.98 9.19 7.01
N SER A 22 -8.52 10.27 7.53
CA SER A 22 -9.87 10.71 7.15
C SER A 22 -9.94 11.03 5.66
N ALA A 23 -8.86 11.54 5.07
CA ALA A 23 -8.78 11.83 3.64
C ALA A 23 -8.95 10.57 2.80
N PHE A 24 -8.22 9.49 3.11
CA PHE A 24 -8.36 8.22 2.39
C PHE A 24 -9.76 7.64 2.57
N LYS A 25 -10.24 7.58 3.81
CA LYS A 25 -11.56 7.00 4.11
C LYS A 25 -12.67 7.74 3.38
N ASN A 26 -12.59 9.07 3.32
CA ASN A 26 -13.57 9.88 2.61
C ASN A 26 -13.60 9.57 1.10
N ILE A 27 -12.45 9.53 0.46
CA ILE A 27 -12.35 9.20 -0.97
C ILE A 27 -12.83 7.77 -1.23
N PHE A 28 -12.41 6.83 -0.41
CA PHE A 28 -12.80 5.42 -0.54
C PHE A 28 -14.31 5.24 -0.42
N ASP A 29 -14.93 5.90 0.56
CA ASP A 29 -16.38 5.81 0.77
C ASP A 29 -17.14 6.38 -0.44
N TRP A 30 -16.72 7.51 -0.99
CA TRP A 30 -17.35 8.07 -2.18
C TRP A 30 -17.19 7.18 -3.40
N ILE A 31 -15.99 6.68 -3.67
CA ILE A 31 -15.74 5.81 -4.82
C ILE A 31 -16.59 4.54 -4.73
N SER A 32 -16.73 3.96 -3.54
CA SER A 32 -17.53 2.74 -3.34
C SER A 32 -19.02 2.92 -3.63
N ARG A 33 -19.52 4.17 -3.59
CA ARG A 33 -20.90 4.50 -3.96
C ARG A 33 -21.09 4.61 -5.46
N ILE A 34 -20.03 4.95 -6.17
CA ILE A 34 -20.06 5.09 -7.63
C ILE A 34 -19.85 3.74 -8.31
N ASP A 35 -18.89 2.94 -7.81
CA ASP A 35 -18.54 1.64 -8.39
C ASP A 35 -18.18 0.65 -7.29
N LYS A 36 -18.92 -0.43 -7.20
CA LYS A 36 -18.67 -1.50 -6.23
C LYS A 36 -17.35 -2.24 -6.52
N ASN A 37 -16.95 -2.28 -7.78
CA ASN A 37 -15.69 -2.89 -8.21
C ASN A 37 -14.59 -1.83 -8.31
N ILE A 38 -14.26 -1.21 -7.20
CA ILE A 38 -13.35 -0.06 -7.13
C ILE A 38 -12.02 -0.34 -7.82
N TRP A 39 -11.43 -1.50 -7.53
CA TRP A 39 -10.06 -1.83 -7.93
C TRP A 39 -9.98 -2.50 -9.30
N HIS A 40 -11.12 -2.82 -9.90
CA HIS A 40 -11.24 -3.48 -11.20
C HIS A 40 -10.34 -4.71 -11.35
N ASN A 41 -10.14 -5.42 -10.25
CA ASN A 41 -9.32 -6.63 -10.18
C ASN A 41 -7.90 -6.44 -10.71
N LYS A 42 -7.29 -5.27 -10.43
CA LYS A 42 -5.92 -4.96 -10.86
C LYS A 42 -4.90 -5.46 -9.84
N PRO A 43 -3.67 -5.79 -10.29
CA PRO A 43 -2.57 -6.01 -9.34
C PRO A 43 -2.34 -4.75 -8.50
N MET A 44 -2.04 -4.94 -7.21
CA MET A 44 -1.86 -3.82 -6.30
C MET A 44 -0.59 -3.97 -5.46
N PHE A 45 0.01 -2.84 -5.12
CA PHE A 45 1.09 -2.75 -4.15
C PHE A 45 0.72 -1.74 -3.08
N LEU A 46 0.57 -2.22 -1.84
CA LEU A 46 0.17 -1.40 -0.70
C LEU A 46 1.39 -1.14 0.18
N LEU A 47 1.67 0.12 0.43
CA LEU A 47 2.85 0.57 1.16
C LEU A 47 2.44 1.37 2.39
N ALA A 48 3.25 1.31 3.42
CA ALA A 48 3.12 2.18 4.59
C ALA A 48 4.47 2.37 5.26
N THR A 49 4.64 3.47 5.96
CA THR A 49 5.82 3.75 6.76
C THR A 49 5.46 4.61 7.96
N SER A 50 6.31 4.59 8.98
CA SER A 50 6.20 5.49 10.12
C SER A 50 7.59 5.70 10.72
N THR A 51 7.71 6.73 11.56
CA THR A 51 8.95 6.99 12.30
C THR A 51 9.16 6.03 13.46
N GLY A 52 8.13 5.28 13.86
CA GLY A 52 8.19 4.27 14.92
C GLY A 52 8.47 2.87 14.41
N GLY A 53 8.63 1.95 15.34
CA GLY A 53 8.98 0.56 15.06
C GLY A 53 7.90 -0.27 14.39
N ASN A 54 6.64 0.17 14.43
CA ASN A 54 5.53 -0.55 13.82
C ASN A 54 5.40 -0.31 12.31
N GLY A 55 6.01 0.75 11.77
CA GLY A 55 6.01 1.02 10.33
C GLY A 55 4.62 1.19 9.71
N ALA A 56 3.66 1.66 10.51
CA ALA A 56 2.25 1.80 10.10
C ALA A 56 1.61 0.47 9.67
N VAL A 57 2.03 -0.63 10.26
CA VAL A 57 1.56 -1.98 9.88
C VAL A 57 0.05 -2.16 10.12
N ILE A 58 -0.51 -1.47 11.11
CA ILE A 58 -1.93 -1.64 11.45
C ILE A 58 -2.83 -1.16 10.32
N VAL A 59 -2.58 0.04 9.78
CA VAL A 59 -3.36 0.53 8.64
C VAL A 59 -3.13 -0.33 7.40
N LEU A 60 -1.90 -0.82 7.22
CA LEU A 60 -1.56 -1.66 6.07
C LEU A 60 -2.32 -3.00 6.12
N GLU A 61 -2.38 -3.64 7.27
CA GLU A 61 -3.14 -4.88 7.47
C GLU A 61 -4.64 -4.64 7.28
N ALA A 62 -5.19 -3.54 7.80
CA ALA A 62 -6.59 -3.17 7.61
C ALA A 62 -6.90 -2.96 6.12
N ALA A 63 -6.03 -2.26 5.40
CA ALA A 63 -6.17 -2.02 3.97
C ALA A 63 -6.14 -3.33 3.19
N PHE A 64 -5.17 -4.20 3.46
CA PHE A 64 -5.09 -5.51 2.80
C PHE A 64 -6.35 -6.34 3.04
N SER A 65 -6.78 -6.44 4.30
CA SER A 65 -7.98 -7.20 4.66
C SER A 65 -9.22 -6.70 3.94
N ARG A 66 -9.37 -5.39 3.84
CA ARG A 66 -10.55 -4.80 3.19
C ARG A 66 -10.51 -4.93 1.67
N ILE A 67 -9.36 -4.64 1.07
CA ILE A 67 -9.21 -4.63 -0.39
C ILE A 67 -9.28 -6.05 -0.95
N SER A 68 -8.64 -7.02 -0.30
CA SER A 68 -8.61 -8.41 -0.77
C SER A 68 -9.98 -9.08 -0.84
N ARG A 69 -10.97 -8.56 -0.12
CA ARG A 69 -12.35 -9.06 -0.21
C ARG A 69 -13.00 -8.81 -1.57
N ARG A 70 -12.54 -7.79 -2.28
CA ARG A 70 -13.14 -7.34 -3.55
C ARG A 70 -12.14 -7.30 -4.69
N ASN A 71 -10.92 -7.74 -4.43
CA ASN A 71 -9.88 -7.82 -5.45
C ASN A 71 -9.16 -9.16 -5.30
N THR A 72 -9.37 -10.05 -6.25
CA THR A 72 -8.77 -11.40 -6.24
C THR A 72 -7.42 -11.44 -6.95
N ASN A 73 -6.98 -10.34 -7.54
CA ASN A 73 -5.67 -10.26 -8.15
C ASN A 73 -4.58 -10.14 -7.08
N HIS A 74 -3.33 -10.23 -7.50
CA HIS A 74 -2.18 -10.16 -6.61
C HIS A 74 -2.11 -8.82 -5.87
N ILE A 75 -1.89 -8.87 -4.56
CA ILE A 75 -1.69 -7.70 -3.72
C ILE A 75 -0.40 -7.91 -2.93
N SER A 76 0.64 -7.13 -3.25
CA SER A 76 1.86 -7.05 -2.44
C SER A 76 1.68 -6.00 -1.35
N THR A 77 2.31 -6.22 -0.21
CA THR A 77 2.33 -5.24 0.89
C THR A 77 3.76 -5.05 1.39
N PHE A 78 4.10 -3.84 1.80
CA PHE A 78 5.40 -3.54 2.41
C PHE A 78 5.27 -2.42 3.44
N SER A 79 5.81 -2.67 4.63
CA SER A 79 5.88 -1.70 5.73
C SER A 79 7.35 -1.34 5.99
N LEU A 80 7.67 -0.05 6.04
CA LEU A 80 9.01 0.44 6.40
C LEU A 80 8.97 1.03 7.81
N PRO A 81 9.48 0.33 8.83
CA PRO A 81 9.58 0.89 10.17
C PRO A 81 10.75 1.86 10.30
N ASN A 82 10.71 2.70 11.33
CA ASN A 82 11.80 3.59 11.70
C ASN A 82 12.33 4.39 10.49
N PHE A 83 11.43 5.13 9.84
CA PHE A 83 11.71 5.80 8.56
C PHE A 83 12.99 6.63 8.60
N ASN A 84 13.20 7.41 9.66
CA ASN A 84 14.36 8.31 9.74
C ASN A 84 15.70 7.57 9.79
N GLU A 85 15.71 6.33 10.27
CA GLU A 85 16.91 5.49 10.35
C GLU A 85 17.10 4.65 9.08
N ASN A 86 16.02 4.27 8.42
CA ASN A 86 16.03 3.27 7.35
C ASN A 86 15.84 3.84 5.95
N PHE A 87 15.72 5.16 5.83
CA PHE A 87 15.53 5.81 4.54
C PHE A 87 16.33 7.10 4.43
N SER A 88 16.90 7.37 3.27
CA SER A 88 17.52 8.66 2.92
C SER A 88 17.08 9.11 1.55
N ASP A 89 17.01 10.41 1.34
CA ASP A 89 16.59 10.99 0.06
C ASP A 89 17.52 10.60 -1.09
N SER A 90 18.82 10.43 -0.79
CA SER A 90 19.82 10.12 -1.81
C SER A 90 19.91 8.63 -2.15
N MET A 91 19.66 7.74 -1.18
CA MET A 91 19.86 6.30 -1.34
C MET A 91 18.60 5.45 -1.26
N GLY A 92 17.47 6.02 -0.87
CA GLY A 92 16.24 5.28 -0.62
C GLY A 92 16.31 4.46 0.66
N ILE A 93 15.85 3.22 0.62
CA ILE A 93 15.90 2.32 1.78
C ILE A 93 17.35 1.95 2.06
N THR A 94 17.85 2.29 3.25
CA THR A 94 19.25 2.10 3.63
C THR A 94 19.49 0.78 4.37
N ASN A 95 18.48 0.24 5.07
CA ASN A 95 18.62 -1.05 5.73
C ASN A 95 18.60 -2.17 4.69
N HIS A 96 19.64 -3.01 4.71
CA HIS A 96 19.85 -4.02 3.68
C HIS A 96 18.73 -5.07 3.61
N LYS A 97 18.26 -5.56 4.75
CA LYS A 97 17.17 -6.54 4.81
C LYS A 97 15.85 -5.97 4.34
N LEU A 98 15.54 -4.76 4.76
CA LEU A 98 14.31 -4.07 4.36
C LEU A 98 14.32 -3.76 2.86
N LYS A 99 15.46 -3.34 2.34
CA LYS A 99 15.62 -3.08 0.90
C LYS A 99 15.41 -4.35 0.08
N SER A 100 16.01 -5.46 0.49
CA SER A 100 15.86 -6.76 -0.19
C SER A 100 14.41 -7.24 -0.16
N SER A 101 13.74 -7.09 0.98
CA SER A 101 12.31 -7.42 1.11
C SER A 101 11.44 -6.56 0.21
N PHE A 102 11.71 -5.26 0.16
CA PHE A 102 10.97 -4.34 -0.72
C PHE A 102 11.16 -4.73 -2.19
N GLU A 103 12.39 -4.96 -2.62
CA GLU A 103 12.70 -5.31 -4.00
C GLU A 103 12.02 -6.62 -4.42
N LEU A 104 12.03 -7.63 -3.55
CA LEU A 104 11.34 -8.89 -3.82
C LEU A 104 9.84 -8.70 -4.03
N LYS A 105 9.20 -7.93 -3.17
CA LYS A 105 7.77 -7.65 -3.27
C LYS A 105 7.42 -6.78 -4.47
N LEU A 106 8.29 -5.84 -4.80
CA LEU A 106 8.16 -5.02 -5.99
C LEU A 106 8.25 -5.87 -7.26
N ASP A 107 9.21 -6.77 -7.32
CA ASP A 107 9.37 -7.68 -8.46
C ASP A 107 8.17 -8.60 -8.64
N GLU A 108 7.64 -9.14 -7.55
CA GLU A 108 6.41 -9.93 -7.58
C GLU A 108 5.24 -9.12 -8.14
N PHE A 109 5.07 -7.89 -7.66
CA PHE A 109 4.02 -7.00 -8.16
C PHE A 109 4.18 -6.70 -9.65
N ILE A 110 5.38 -6.34 -10.08
CA ILE A 110 5.66 -6.02 -11.48
C ILE A 110 5.39 -7.23 -12.38
N SER A 111 5.70 -8.44 -11.90
CA SER A 111 5.47 -9.66 -12.67
C SER A 111 3.98 -9.95 -12.94
N LYS A 112 3.07 -9.28 -12.22
CA LYS A 112 1.62 -9.45 -12.38
C LYS A 112 0.98 -8.40 -13.30
N ILE A 113 1.73 -7.39 -13.68
CA ILE A 113 1.28 -6.38 -14.65
C ILE A 113 1.46 -6.95 -16.08
#